data_bfa042c9b5cf0d918586c593df01b9b0
#
_entry.id   bfa042c9b5cf0d918586c593df01b9b0
#
_cell.length_a   1.000
_cell.length_b   1.000
_cell.length_c   1.000
_cell.angle_alpha   90.00
_cell.angle_beta   90.00
_cell.angle_gamma   90.00
#
_symmetry.space_group_name_H-M   'P 1'
#
loop_
_entity.id
_entity.type
_entity.pdbx_description
1 polymer ?
#
loop_
_entity_poly.entity_id
_entity_poly.type
_entity_poly.pdbx_seq_one_letter_code
_entity_poly.pdbx_strand_id
1 'polypeptide(L)'
;SEDLGFLNIHYYAAAATKYGTVAKGGYEYEGNTYDSNFVHVEEFDTCVECHDTHTLELKVEQCSECHADVASAEDARDIRMAGSLVDYDGDGDMREGIYYELEGMQESLYGAIQAYADEVAGEPITYDSANYPYFLNSAGEGYNAWTPRLLKAAYNYQVASKDPGNYAHGGKYIIQLLNDSIADLNTAIATPVDMEAMHRIDHGHFAGSEEAFRHWDGEEDGGMVSASCSKCHTAQGLPLFIKDGTAITQPASNGLECSTCHASLSGEDEFALYEVTEVEFPSGLTIDAESADANTLLCMNCHQGRESTTSVNATIEGSGAGNDEVSESLGFRNIHYFPAGVTRYGTEAKGAYEFEGQSYNGLFVHWDTGTPGCTDCHNTHELEVEVDGCSDCHEGISDMESLQAIRVNEVDFDGDGDTSEGVAGEIATIQEALYAAIQDYATGTVGTGIEYNPGQYPYFFDEAGERYSTWTPSLLRAAYNYQYSVKDPGGFAHNPEYVIQ
;
A
#
# COMPACT_ATOMS: atom_id res chain seq x y z
N SER A 1 17.23 -35.09 0.27
CA SER A 1 17.13 -36.05 -0.85
C SER A 1 18.43 -36.05 -1.64
N GLU A 2 18.97 -37.21 -1.97
CA GLU A 2 20.17 -37.36 -2.82
C GLU A 2 19.98 -36.82 -4.25
N ASP A 3 18.72 -36.58 -4.64
CA ASP A 3 18.37 -36.07 -5.97
C ASP A 3 18.31 -34.52 -6.03
N LEU A 4 18.42 -33.84 -4.87
CA LEU A 4 18.46 -32.41 -4.80
C LEU A 4 19.87 -31.87 -4.75
N GLY A 5 20.19 -30.91 -5.59
CA GLY A 5 21.45 -30.20 -5.61
C GLY A 5 21.24 -28.70 -5.58
N PHE A 6 22.22 -27.96 -5.08
CA PHE A 6 22.16 -26.52 -5.04
C PHE A 6 22.15 -25.92 -6.46
N LEU A 7 21.24 -24.98 -6.69
CA LEU A 7 21.17 -24.19 -7.92
C LEU A 7 21.83 -22.83 -7.68
N ASN A 8 22.88 -22.54 -8.42
CA ASN A 8 23.64 -21.30 -8.30
C ASN A 8 23.10 -20.25 -9.27
N ILE A 9 22.62 -19.10 -8.75
CA ILE A 9 22.22 -17.95 -9.56
C ILE A 9 23.39 -17.40 -10.40
N HIS A 10 24.61 -17.70 -10.01
CA HIS A 10 25.86 -17.31 -10.64
C HIS A 10 26.23 -15.84 -10.34
N TYR A 11 26.96 -15.21 -11.26
CA TYR A 11 27.73 -14.01 -11.01
C TYR A 11 26.91 -12.74 -11.29
N TYR A 12 26.91 -11.79 -10.34
CA TYR A 12 26.29 -10.45 -10.43
C TYR A 12 24.91 -10.46 -11.09
N ALA A 13 23.90 -10.89 -10.34
CA ALA A 13 22.54 -11.03 -10.81
C ALA A 13 21.75 -9.69 -10.84
N ALA A 14 22.45 -8.55 -11.03
CA ALA A 14 21.86 -7.20 -10.95
C ALA A 14 20.59 -7.00 -11.78
N ALA A 15 20.56 -7.52 -13.01
CA ALA A 15 19.36 -7.43 -13.84
C ALA A 15 18.18 -8.23 -13.28
N ALA A 16 18.44 -9.38 -12.65
CA ALA A 16 17.39 -10.17 -12.01
C ALA A 16 16.83 -9.44 -10.79
N THR A 17 17.67 -8.76 -10.02
CA THR A 17 17.25 -7.89 -8.92
C THR A 17 16.42 -6.72 -9.42
N LYS A 18 16.93 -5.96 -10.42
CA LYS A 18 16.25 -4.78 -10.98
C LYS A 18 14.85 -5.09 -11.52
N TYR A 19 14.71 -6.21 -12.21
CA TYR A 19 13.43 -6.58 -12.82
C TYR A 19 12.49 -7.36 -11.87
N GLY A 20 12.90 -7.67 -10.64
CA GLY A 20 12.07 -8.24 -9.59
C GLY A 20 11.19 -9.39 -10.07
N THR A 21 9.90 -9.36 -9.73
CA THR A 21 8.93 -10.41 -10.12
C THR A 21 8.73 -10.55 -11.63
N VAL A 22 9.12 -9.58 -12.45
CA VAL A 22 9.12 -9.72 -13.93
C VAL A 22 10.17 -10.73 -14.37
N ALA A 23 11.36 -10.69 -13.78
CA ALA A 23 12.47 -11.61 -14.07
C ALA A 23 12.42 -12.90 -13.25
N LYS A 24 11.83 -12.86 -12.06
CA LYS A 24 11.78 -13.97 -11.08
C LYS A 24 13.14 -14.58 -10.82
N GLY A 25 14.12 -13.70 -10.59
CA GLY A 25 15.49 -14.13 -10.31
C GLY A 25 15.66 -14.82 -8.97
N GLY A 26 14.91 -14.39 -7.95
CA GLY A 26 14.74 -15.06 -6.67
C GLY A 26 13.70 -16.19 -6.71
N TYR A 27 13.65 -16.98 -5.67
CA TYR A 27 12.57 -17.92 -5.44
C TYR A 27 11.41 -17.19 -4.75
N GLU A 28 10.32 -17.00 -5.46
CA GLU A 28 9.10 -16.37 -4.98
C GLU A 28 8.19 -17.41 -4.34
N TYR A 29 7.70 -17.15 -3.12
CA TYR A 29 6.84 -18.08 -2.38
C TYR A 29 5.39 -17.93 -2.82
N GLU A 30 4.70 -19.05 -3.00
CA GLU A 30 3.31 -19.10 -3.43
C GLU A 30 2.38 -18.35 -2.46
N GLY A 31 1.51 -17.50 -2.99
CA GLY A 31 0.57 -16.68 -2.22
C GLY A 31 1.10 -15.31 -1.83
N ASN A 32 2.38 -15.03 -2.06
CA ASN A 32 2.98 -13.72 -1.82
C ASN A 32 3.15 -12.95 -3.13
N THR A 33 3.06 -11.64 -3.05
CA THR A 33 3.35 -10.70 -4.13
C THR A 33 4.71 -10.07 -3.91
N TYR A 34 5.37 -9.67 -5.00
CA TYR A 34 6.73 -9.16 -4.98
C TYR A 34 6.85 -7.90 -5.82
N ASP A 35 7.78 -7.05 -5.44
CA ASP A 35 8.14 -5.86 -6.19
C ASP A 35 8.56 -6.21 -7.62
N SER A 36 8.13 -5.38 -8.55
CA SER A 36 8.36 -5.49 -9.98
C SER A 36 9.66 -4.79 -10.39
N ASN A 37 9.71 -4.35 -11.65
CA ASN A 37 10.86 -3.59 -12.16
C ASN A 37 11.08 -2.32 -11.34
N PHE A 38 12.24 -2.23 -10.71
CA PHE A 38 12.64 -1.03 -10.00
C PHE A 38 13.05 0.06 -10.99
N VAL A 39 12.38 1.21 -10.90
CA VAL A 39 12.70 2.44 -11.61
C VAL A 39 13.18 3.43 -10.55
N HIS A 40 14.38 3.96 -10.72
CA HIS A 40 14.94 4.92 -9.77
C HIS A 40 14.32 6.31 -9.96
N VAL A 41 14.82 7.07 -10.93
CA VAL A 41 14.23 8.35 -11.38
C VAL A 41 14.53 8.50 -12.87
N GLU A 42 13.77 9.35 -13.57
CA GLU A 42 14.01 9.65 -14.96
C GLU A 42 15.45 10.11 -15.18
N GLU A 43 16.12 9.64 -16.24
CA GLU A 43 17.55 9.83 -16.56
C GLU A 43 18.53 9.03 -15.68
N PHE A 44 18.07 8.28 -14.66
CA PHE A 44 18.88 7.40 -13.82
C PHE A 44 18.25 6.01 -13.63
N ASP A 45 17.59 5.47 -14.64
CA ASP A 45 16.92 4.18 -14.56
C ASP A 45 17.60 3.05 -15.35
N THR A 46 18.67 3.37 -16.10
CA THR A 46 19.43 2.39 -16.87
C THR A 46 20.82 2.12 -16.29
N CYS A 47 21.38 0.94 -16.61
CA CYS A 47 22.69 0.52 -16.11
C CYS A 47 23.80 1.54 -16.42
N VAL A 48 23.77 2.12 -17.61
CA VAL A 48 24.85 3.00 -18.09
C VAL A 48 24.76 4.43 -17.56
N GLU A 49 23.67 4.80 -16.96
CA GLU A 49 23.52 6.09 -16.29
C GLU A 49 24.25 6.10 -14.96
N CYS A 50 24.25 4.96 -14.25
CA CYS A 50 24.95 4.80 -12.99
C CYS A 50 26.36 4.22 -13.13
N HIS A 51 26.61 3.38 -14.14
CA HIS A 51 27.89 2.69 -14.34
C HIS A 51 28.64 3.21 -15.58
N ASP A 52 29.94 3.46 -15.42
CA ASP A 52 30.82 3.65 -16.59
C ASP A 52 31.08 2.30 -17.27
N THR A 53 30.75 2.21 -18.56
CA THR A 53 30.82 0.96 -19.31
C THR A 53 32.23 0.46 -19.60
N HIS A 54 33.24 1.29 -19.43
CA HIS A 54 34.64 0.96 -19.71
C HIS A 54 35.46 0.70 -18.44
N THR A 55 35.27 1.53 -17.41
CA THR A 55 35.97 1.36 -16.13
C THR A 55 35.19 0.45 -15.18
N LEU A 56 33.88 0.28 -15.40
CA LEU A 56 32.94 -0.45 -14.53
C LEU A 56 32.77 0.18 -13.14
N GLU A 57 33.19 1.43 -13.00
CA GLU A 57 33.04 2.20 -11.78
C GLU A 57 31.66 2.88 -11.70
N LEU A 58 31.21 3.18 -10.50
CA LEU A 58 30.02 4.01 -10.29
C LEU A 58 30.35 5.47 -10.59
N LYS A 59 29.42 6.15 -11.24
CA LYS A 59 29.47 7.60 -11.51
C LYS A 59 28.93 8.37 -10.31
N VAL A 60 29.66 8.32 -9.20
CA VAL A 60 29.22 8.84 -7.89
C VAL A 60 28.89 10.33 -7.93
N GLU A 61 29.59 11.11 -8.77
CA GLU A 61 29.30 12.53 -8.95
C GLU A 61 27.87 12.82 -9.43
N GLN A 62 27.22 11.86 -10.09
CA GLN A 62 25.84 12.01 -10.52
C GLN A 62 24.85 11.72 -9.38
N CYS A 63 25.21 10.80 -8.48
CA CYS A 63 24.40 10.54 -7.28
C CYS A 63 24.29 11.79 -6.40
N SER A 64 25.39 12.54 -6.26
CA SER A 64 25.46 13.75 -5.43
C SER A 64 24.62 14.93 -5.92
N GLU A 65 24.05 14.86 -7.13
CA GLU A 65 23.12 15.88 -7.62
C GLU A 65 21.80 15.88 -6.83
N CYS A 66 21.36 14.70 -6.33
CA CYS A 66 20.16 14.55 -5.53
C CYS A 66 20.47 14.07 -4.09
N HIS A 67 21.55 13.30 -3.90
CA HIS A 67 21.99 12.77 -2.63
C HIS A 67 23.22 13.55 -2.13
N ALA A 68 23.00 14.70 -1.50
CA ALA A 68 24.03 15.69 -1.16
C ALA A 68 25.22 15.14 -0.33
N ASP A 69 25.00 14.10 0.45
CA ASP A 69 26.02 13.50 1.32
C ASP A 69 26.81 12.37 0.66
N VAL A 70 26.52 12.04 -0.62
CA VAL A 70 27.16 10.96 -1.35
C VAL A 70 28.37 11.48 -2.13
N ALA A 71 29.58 11.18 -1.65
CA ALA A 71 30.86 11.52 -2.28
C ALA A 71 31.66 10.28 -2.74
N SER A 72 31.26 9.09 -2.33
CA SER A 72 31.89 7.81 -2.67
C SER A 72 30.85 6.71 -2.86
N ALA A 73 31.26 5.59 -3.45
CA ALA A 73 30.39 4.40 -3.55
C ALA A 73 30.05 3.78 -2.18
N GLU A 74 30.82 4.11 -1.15
CA GLU A 74 30.55 3.68 0.23
C GLU A 74 29.38 4.50 0.81
N ASP A 75 29.35 5.80 0.59
CA ASP A 75 28.29 6.69 1.06
C ASP A 75 26.92 6.36 0.41
N ALA A 76 26.93 5.75 -0.78
CA ALA A 76 25.71 5.30 -1.44
C ALA A 76 24.98 4.20 -0.66
N ARG A 77 25.63 3.55 0.30
CA ARG A 77 25.01 2.57 1.19
C ARG A 77 24.11 3.20 2.24
N ASP A 78 24.34 4.46 2.57
CA ASP A 78 23.56 5.21 3.56
C ASP A 78 22.25 5.76 2.96
N ILE A 79 22.04 5.58 1.64
CA ILE A 79 20.82 6.06 0.96
C ILE A 79 19.61 5.23 1.39
N ARG A 80 18.55 5.95 1.76
CA ARG A 80 17.22 5.42 2.02
C ARG A 80 16.17 6.31 1.38
N MET A 81 15.11 5.73 0.82
CA MET A 81 13.98 6.50 0.29
C MET A 81 13.25 7.21 1.43
N ALA A 82 12.88 8.47 1.22
CA ALA A 82 12.23 9.31 2.23
C ALA A 82 10.92 8.72 2.81
N GLY A 83 10.18 7.94 2.02
CA GLY A 83 8.97 7.27 2.45
C GLY A 83 9.18 5.84 3.00
N SER A 84 10.43 5.40 3.15
CA SER A 84 10.76 4.07 3.67
C SER A 84 11.15 4.17 5.14
N LEU A 85 10.17 4.11 6.02
CA LEU A 85 10.33 4.32 7.47
C LEU A 85 10.03 3.07 8.30
N VAL A 86 10.11 1.91 7.70
CA VAL A 86 9.95 0.65 8.40
C VAL A 86 11.32 0.02 8.65
N ASP A 87 11.49 -0.57 9.80
CA ASP A 87 12.64 -1.39 10.17
C ASP A 87 12.48 -2.77 9.52
N TYR A 88 13.23 -3.03 8.44
CA TYR A 88 13.07 -4.28 7.70
C TYR A 88 13.74 -5.46 8.39
N ASP A 89 14.89 -5.26 9.04
CA ASP A 89 15.65 -6.32 9.70
C ASP A 89 15.33 -6.50 11.18
N GLY A 90 14.62 -5.52 11.79
CA GLY A 90 14.11 -5.59 13.14
C GLY A 90 15.14 -5.21 14.20
N ASP A 91 16.20 -4.47 13.87
CA ASP A 91 17.26 -4.06 14.79
C ASP A 91 16.93 -2.79 15.58
N GLY A 92 15.91 -2.01 15.17
CA GLY A 92 15.42 -0.79 15.78
C GLY A 92 15.96 0.50 15.17
N ASP A 93 16.75 0.44 14.07
CA ASP A 93 17.23 1.60 13.34
C ASP A 93 16.50 1.79 12.01
N MET A 94 15.39 2.51 12.01
CA MET A 94 14.58 2.84 10.82
C MET A 94 15.23 3.91 9.92
N ARG A 95 16.44 4.38 10.20
CA ARG A 95 17.10 5.48 9.48
C ARG A 95 18.35 5.09 8.75
N GLU A 96 18.84 3.90 8.99
CA GLU A 96 19.99 3.39 8.25
C GLU A 96 19.66 3.19 6.76
N GLY A 97 20.70 3.14 5.93
CA GLY A 97 20.52 2.89 4.50
C GLY A 97 20.03 1.48 4.20
N ILE A 98 19.31 1.32 3.10
CA ILE A 98 18.75 0.00 2.67
C ILE A 98 19.82 -1.09 2.55
N TYR A 99 21.07 -0.73 2.35
CA TYR A 99 22.19 -1.68 2.36
C TYR A 99 22.31 -2.40 3.70
N TYR A 100 22.21 -1.69 4.82
CA TYR A 100 22.38 -2.26 6.16
C TYR A 100 21.20 -3.12 6.55
N GLU A 101 20.00 -2.68 6.26
CA GLU A 101 18.77 -3.50 6.39
C GLU A 101 18.90 -4.85 5.67
N LEU A 102 19.42 -4.83 4.44
CA LEU A 102 19.66 -6.05 3.66
C LEU A 102 20.77 -6.91 4.27
N GLU A 103 21.80 -6.31 4.84
CA GLU A 103 22.89 -7.03 5.53
C GLU A 103 22.35 -7.75 6.79
N GLY A 104 21.58 -7.06 7.63
CA GLY A 104 20.93 -7.63 8.83
C GLY A 104 19.93 -8.74 8.50
N MET A 105 19.11 -8.56 7.48
CA MET A 105 18.20 -9.59 6.99
C MET A 105 18.94 -10.81 6.43
N GLN A 106 20.07 -10.62 5.72
CA GLN A 106 20.89 -11.73 5.24
C GLN A 106 21.53 -12.51 6.40
N GLU A 107 22.01 -11.82 7.44
CA GLU A 107 22.54 -12.46 8.65
C GLU A 107 21.45 -13.30 9.34
N SER A 108 20.24 -12.74 9.49
CA SER A 108 19.09 -13.42 10.08
C SER A 108 18.67 -14.65 9.26
N LEU A 109 18.60 -14.53 7.93
CA LEU A 109 18.32 -15.67 7.06
C LEU A 109 19.42 -16.74 7.14
N TYR A 110 20.68 -16.33 7.18
CA TYR A 110 21.77 -17.29 7.31
C TYR A 110 21.70 -18.07 8.63
N GLY A 111 21.39 -17.40 9.73
CA GLY A 111 21.12 -18.04 11.02
C GLY A 111 19.97 -19.06 10.94
N ALA A 112 18.87 -18.70 10.31
CA ALA A 112 17.74 -19.62 10.09
C ALA A 112 18.10 -20.83 9.20
N ILE A 113 18.91 -20.62 8.14
CA ILE A 113 19.43 -21.69 7.29
C ILE A 113 20.29 -22.67 8.10
N GLN A 114 21.18 -22.15 8.95
CA GLN A 114 22.04 -22.98 9.82
C GLN A 114 21.22 -23.75 10.85
N ALA A 115 20.28 -23.10 11.52
CA ALA A 115 19.37 -23.75 12.47
C ALA A 115 18.56 -24.88 11.81
N TYR A 116 17.98 -24.60 10.65
CA TYR A 116 17.22 -25.61 9.90
C TYR A 116 18.10 -26.79 9.45
N ALA A 117 19.33 -26.54 8.99
CA ALA A 117 20.25 -27.55 8.55
C ALA A 117 20.63 -28.49 9.70
N ASP A 118 20.88 -27.95 10.89
CA ASP A 118 21.21 -28.72 12.08
C ASP A 118 20.00 -29.45 12.67
N GLU A 119 18.92 -28.76 12.92
CA GLU A 119 17.73 -29.26 13.63
C GLU A 119 16.86 -30.20 12.77
N VAL A 120 16.69 -29.89 11.48
CA VAL A 120 15.75 -30.61 10.60
C VAL A 120 16.43 -31.48 9.58
N ALA A 121 17.46 -30.97 8.88
CA ALA A 121 18.20 -31.76 7.90
C ALA A 121 19.22 -32.68 8.55
N GLY A 122 19.68 -32.42 9.78
CA GLY A 122 20.58 -33.22 10.57
C GLY A 122 22.05 -33.15 10.11
N GLU A 123 22.42 -32.14 9.31
CA GLU A 123 23.79 -31.90 8.83
C GLU A 123 24.04 -30.40 8.83
N PRO A 124 24.99 -29.88 9.63
CA PRO A 124 25.33 -28.46 9.63
C PRO A 124 25.80 -27.96 8.28
N ILE A 125 25.46 -26.70 7.97
CA ILE A 125 25.77 -26.06 6.70
C ILE A 125 26.59 -24.78 6.91
N THR A 126 27.54 -24.51 6.01
CA THR A 126 28.29 -23.26 5.95
C THR A 126 28.28 -22.72 4.53
N TYR A 127 28.40 -21.40 4.39
CA TYR A 127 28.47 -20.73 3.08
C TYR A 127 29.87 -20.14 2.88
N ASP A 128 30.48 -20.42 1.72
CA ASP A 128 31.75 -19.84 1.27
C ASP A 128 31.54 -19.26 -0.13
N SER A 129 31.48 -17.94 -0.23
CA SER A 129 31.23 -17.22 -1.50
C SER A 129 32.34 -17.38 -2.53
N ALA A 130 33.56 -17.80 -2.11
CA ALA A 130 34.73 -17.93 -2.96
C ALA A 130 34.90 -19.30 -3.59
N ASN A 131 34.33 -20.35 -2.95
CA ASN A 131 34.61 -21.73 -3.33
C ASN A 131 33.31 -22.48 -3.72
N TYR A 132 33.22 -22.88 -4.99
CA TYR A 132 32.15 -23.78 -5.43
C TYR A 132 32.24 -25.12 -4.69
N PRO A 133 31.12 -25.73 -4.22
CA PRO A 133 29.72 -25.39 -4.55
C PRO A 133 29.06 -24.40 -3.59
N TYR A 134 29.80 -23.58 -2.90
CA TYR A 134 29.41 -22.49 -2.02
C TYR A 134 28.82 -22.93 -0.69
N PHE A 135 27.93 -23.89 -0.66
CA PHE A 135 27.37 -24.47 0.56
C PHE A 135 28.09 -25.76 0.89
N LEU A 136 28.69 -25.82 2.07
CA LEU A 136 29.55 -26.88 2.52
C LEU A 136 28.99 -27.54 3.78
N ASN A 137 29.25 -28.84 3.93
CA ASN A 137 28.96 -29.61 5.14
C ASN A 137 30.07 -29.46 6.21
N SER A 138 29.91 -30.11 7.36
CA SER A 138 30.87 -30.08 8.47
C SER A 138 32.25 -30.62 8.11
N ALA A 139 32.39 -31.41 7.04
CA ALA A 139 33.66 -31.93 6.54
C ALA A 139 34.35 -30.97 5.52
N GLY A 140 33.70 -29.85 5.17
CA GLY A 140 34.15 -28.90 4.13
C GLY A 140 33.91 -29.43 2.70
N GLU A 141 33.07 -30.44 2.54
CA GLU A 141 32.62 -30.94 1.25
C GLU A 141 31.31 -30.30 0.84
N GLY A 142 30.92 -30.42 -0.43
CA GLY A 142 29.62 -29.88 -0.91
C GLY A 142 28.46 -30.43 -0.11
N TYR A 143 27.60 -29.52 0.36
CA TYR A 143 26.41 -29.87 1.14
C TYR A 143 25.45 -30.74 0.32
N ASN A 144 24.94 -31.83 0.91
CA ASN A 144 24.10 -32.80 0.22
C ASN A 144 22.82 -33.20 0.97
N ALA A 145 22.60 -32.68 2.19
CA ALA A 145 21.40 -32.96 2.97
C ALA A 145 20.23 -32.00 2.62
N TRP A 146 20.09 -31.65 1.34
CA TRP A 146 19.09 -30.72 0.86
C TRP A 146 17.65 -31.19 1.07
N THR A 147 16.81 -30.29 1.60
CA THR A 147 15.37 -30.39 1.52
C THR A 147 14.84 -29.29 0.55
N PRO A 148 13.62 -29.42 0.00
CA PRO A 148 13.06 -28.34 -0.84
C PRO A 148 13.04 -26.99 -0.14
N ARG A 149 12.68 -26.94 1.16
CA ARG A 149 12.65 -25.72 1.96
C ARG A 149 14.02 -25.09 2.12
N LEU A 150 15.01 -25.85 2.55
CA LEU A 150 16.39 -25.39 2.69
C LEU A 150 16.97 -24.90 1.36
N LEU A 151 16.65 -25.57 0.26
CA LEU A 151 17.14 -25.18 -1.07
C LEU A 151 16.59 -23.82 -1.52
N LYS A 152 15.30 -23.56 -1.29
CA LYS A 152 14.67 -22.27 -1.58
C LYS A 152 15.33 -21.11 -0.82
N ALA A 153 15.46 -21.29 0.50
CA ALA A 153 16.07 -20.28 1.37
C ALA A 153 17.56 -20.04 1.03
N ALA A 154 18.34 -21.10 0.83
CA ALA A 154 19.75 -20.99 0.42
C ALA A 154 19.91 -20.34 -0.97
N TYR A 155 18.95 -20.57 -1.88
CA TYR A 155 18.95 -19.91 -3.18
C TYR A 155 18.72 -18.41 -3.03
N ASN A 156 17.72 -17.97 -2.25
CA ASN A 156 17.44 -16.56 -2.01
C ASN A 156 18.57 -15.86 -1.26
N TYR A 157 19.17 -16.53 -0.29
CA TYR A 157 20.39 -16.02 0.37
C TYR A 157 21.51 -15.76 -0.63
N GLN A 158 21.72 -16.69 -1.59
CA GLN A 158 22.74 -16.50 -2.61
C GLN A 158 22.35 -15.41 -3.63
N VAL A 159 21.07 -15.26 -4.00
CA VAL A 159 20.59 -14.17 -4.86
C VAL A 159 21.00 -12.82 -4.26
N ALA A 160 20.69 -12.61 -2.99
CA ALA A 160 21.05 -11.39 -2.27
C ALA A 160 22.58 -11.18 -2.23
N SER A 161 23.35 -12.24 -1.92
CA SER A 161 24.82 -12.17 -1.80
C SER A 161 25.55 -11.99 -3.14
N LYS A 162 24.94 -12.38 -4.27
CA LYS A 162 25.58 -12.32 -5.61
C LYS A 162 25.30 -11.02 -6.36
N ASP A 163 24.50 -10.15 -5.81
CA ASP A 163 24.34 -8.79 -6.30
C ASP A 163 24.79 -7.80 -5.21
N PRO A 164 26.07 -7.36 -5.22
CA PRO A 164 26.58 -6.45 -4.20
C PRO A 164 25.98 -5.04 -4.27
N GLY A 165 25.24 -4.72 -5.33
CA GLY A 165 24.47 -3.49 -5.52
C GLY A 165 22.97 -3.67 -5.35
N ASN A 166 22.52 -4.76 -4.73
CA ASN A 166 21.12 -5.12 -4.59
C ASN A 166 20.27 -3.99 -3.98
N TYR A 167 20.82 -3.24 -3.02
CA TYR A 167 20.18 -2.09 -2.37
C TYR A 167 19.80 -0.96 -3.35
N ALA A 168 20.56 -0.82 -4.43
CA ALA A 168 20.33 0.17 -5.48
C ALA A 168 19.66 -0.39 -6.74
N HIS A 169 19.71 -1.70 -6.95
CA HIS A 169 19.09 -2.35 -8.11
C HIS A 169 17.62 -2.71 -7.89
N GLY A 170 17.17 -2.94 -6.65
CA GLY A 170 15.81 -3.32 -6.29
C GLY A 170 15.77 -3.92 -4.89
N GLY A 171 16.21 -3.14 -3.90
CA GLY A 171 16.37 -3.58 -2.52
C GLY A 171 15.10 -4.20 -1.93
N LYS A 172 13.94 -3.59 -2.19
CA LYS A 172 12.65 -4.08 -1.69
C LYS A 172 12.31 -5.49 -2.19
N TYR A 173 12.60 -5.81 -3.44
CA TYR A 173 12.43 -7.19 -3.94
C TYR A 173 13.28 -8.18 -3.17
N ILE A 174 14.53 -7.83 -2.88
CA ILE A 174 15.44 -8.69 -2.10
C ILE A 174 14.96 -8.82 -0.65
N ILE A 175 14.53 -7.72 -0.01
CA ILE A 175 13.92 -7.73 1.33
C ILE A 175 12.78 -8.76 1.40
N GLN A 176 11.87 -8.73 0.44
CA GLN A 176 10.72 -9.62 0.37
C GLN A 176 11.15 -11.10 0.25
N LEU A 177 12.17 -11.39 -0.58
CA LEU A 177 12.71 -12.74 -0.72
C LEU A 177 13.35 -13.25 0.58
N LEU A 178 14.10 -12.39 1.27
CA LEU A 178 14.77 -12.73 2.54
C LEU A 178 13.74 -12.95 3.64
N ASN A 179 12.80 -12.03 3.80
CA ASN A 179 11.73 -12.11 4.80
C ASN A 179 10.90 -13.38 4.65
N ASP A 180 10.42 -13.68 3.44
CA ASP A 180 9.62 -14.87 3.16
C ASP A 180 10.42 -16.16 3.37
N SER A 181 11.73 -16.14 3.10
CA SER A 181 12.61 -17.29 3.35
C SER A 181 12.79 -17.55 4.85
N ILE A 182 12.95 -16.51 5.66
CA ILE A 182 13.00 -16.61 7.12
C ILE A 182 11.67 -17.16 7.65
N ALA A 183 10.55 -16.57 7.21
CA ALA A 183 9.22 -16.99 7.62
C ALA A 183 8.94 -18.47 7.30
N ASP A 184 9.30 -18.94 6.08
CA ASP A 184 9.14 -20.36 5.70
C ASP A 184 10.00 -21.29 6.57
N LEU A 185 11.27 -20.94 6.82
CA LEU A 185 12.15 -21.75 7.70
C LEU A 185 11.64 -21.79 9.14
N ASN A 186 11.17 -20.66 9.67
CA ASN A 186 10.63 -20.53 11.03
C ASN A 186 9.47 -21.48 11.30
N THR A 187 8.71 -21.88 10.29
CA THR A 187 7.63 -22.87 10.47
C THR A 187 8.13 -24.26 10.86
N ALA A 188 9.42 -24.53 10.76
CA ALA A 188 9.98 -25.88 10.94
C ALA A 188 11.14 -25.98 11.94
N ILE A 189 11.75 -24.88 12.38
CA ILE A 189 12.85 -24.86 13.35
C ILE A 189 12.32 -24.66 14.77
N ALA A 190 13.01 -25.23 15.74
CA ALA A 190 12.62 -25.14 17.16
C ALA A 190 12.99 -23.78 17.78
N THR A 191 13.98 -23.11 17.21
CA THR A 191 14.47 -21.80 17.65
C THR A 191 14.29 -20.79 16.51
N PRO A 192 13.04 -20.30 16.25
CA PRO A 192 12.78 -19.39 15.16
C PRO A 192 13.49 -18.05 15.35
N VAL A 193 13.85 -17.42 14.24
CA VAL A 193 14.26 -16.02 14.20
C VAL A 193 13.08 -15.19 14.65
N ASP A 194 13.32 -14.22 15.53
CA ASP A 194 12.30 -13.24 15.92
C ASP A 194 12.03 -12.31 14.74
N MET A 195 10.78 -12.25 14.30
CA MET A 195 10.33 -11.43 13.18
C MET A 195 9.29 -10.38 13.63
N GLU A 196 9.06 -10.21 14.94
CA GLU A 196 8.01 -9.31 15.43
C GLU A 196 8.26 -7.86 15.03
N ALA A 197 9.53 -7.44 15.02
CA ALA A 197 9.92 -6.09 14.59
C ALA A 197 10.32 -6.00 13.11
N MET A 198 10.44 -7.14 12.40
CA MET A 198 10.82 -7.15 10.99
C MET A 198 9.65 -6.75 10.08
N HIS A 199 9.95 -5.97 9.06
CA HIS A 199 8.96 -5.59 8.05
C HIS A 199 9.32 -6.15 6.67
N ARG A 200 8.30 -6.53 5.94
CA ARG A 200 8.43 -7.10 4.59
C ARG A 200 8.27 -6.06 3.49
N ILE A 201 7.47 -5.03 3.72
CA ILE A 201 7.07 -4.01 2.74
C ILE A 201 6.95 -2.65 3.42
N ASP A 202 7.12 -1.58 2.65
CA ASP A 202 6.69 -0.25 3.04
C ASP A 202 5.17 -0.15 3.04
N HIS A 203 4.64 0.95 3.57
CA HIS A 203 3.23 1.26 3.55
C HIS A 203 2.87 2.29 2.46
N GLY A 204 1.59 2.35 2.12
CA GLY A 204 1.01 3.39 1.30
C GLY A 204 1.44 3.38 -0.16
N HIS A 205 1.64 4.56 -0.72
CA HIS A 205 1.84 4.79 -2.16
C HIS A 205 3.12 4.16 -2.72
N PHE A 206 4.11 3.89 -1.88
CA PHE A 206 5.42 3.37 -2.27
C PHE A 206 5.54 1.84 -2.09
N ALA A 207 4.46 1.19 -1.65
CA ALA A 207 4.39 -0.27 -1.49
C ALA A 207 4.13 -0.94 -2.84
N GLY A 208 5.17 -1.16 -3.62
CA GLY A 208 5.08 -1.67 -5.01
C GLY A 208 4.53 -3.09 -5.13
N SER A 209 4.61 -3.89 -4.06
CA SER A 209 4.08 -5.26 -4.01
C SER A 209 2.60 -5.34 -3.64
N GLU A 210 1.95 -4.24 -3.32
CA GLU A 210 0.53 -4.22 -2.99
C GLU A 210 -0.36 -4.58 -4.19
N GLU A 211 -1.50 -5.21 -3.89
CA GLU A 211 -2.51 -5.58 -4.90
C GLU A 211 -2.92 -4.37 -5.78
N ALA A 212 -2.93 -3.17 -5.20
CA ALA A 212 -3.21 -1.93 -5.92
C ALA A 212 -2.29 -1.67 -7.12
N PHE A 213 -1.10 -2.25 -7.15
CA PHE A 213 -0.12 -2.13 -8.24
C PHE A 213 0.14 -3.45 -8.96
N ARG A 214 -0.07 -4.61 -8.29
CA ARG A 214 0.18 -5.95 -8.86
C ARG A 214 -1.04 -6.57 -9.54
N HIS A 215 -2.23 -5.97 -9.37
CA HIS A 215 -3.48 -6.46 -9.96
C HIS A 215 -3.39 -6.76 -11.48
N TRP A 216 -2.62 -5.99 -12.20
CA TRP A 216 -2.49 -6.07 -13.67
C TRP A 216 -1.30 -6.90 -14.17
N ASP A 217 -0.59 -7.60 -13.29
CA ASP A 217 0.55 -8.45 -13.67
C ASP A 217 0.14 -9.73 -14.40
N GLY A 218 -1.13 -10.09 -14.36
CA GLY A 218 -1.69 -11.28 -15.00
C GLY A 218 -1.57 -11.27 -16.52
N GLU A 219 -1.57 -12.48 -17.13
CA GLU A 219 -1.50 -12.63 -18.59
C GLU A 219 -2.69 -11.95 -19.32
N GLU A 220 -3.85 -11.83 -18.64
CA GLU A 220 -5.06 -11.22 -19.19
C GLU A 220 -4.90 -9.70 -19.40
N ASP A 221 -4.21 -9.03 -18.49
CA ASP A 221 -3.99 -7.58 -18.52
C ASP A 221 -2.68 -7.20 -19.22
N GLY A 222 -1.76 -8.15 -19.34
CA GLY A 222 -0.47 -7.97 -20.03
C GLY A 222 0.41 -6.88 -19.41
N GLY A 223 0.28 -6.64 -18.09
CA GLY A 223 1.01 -5.60 -17.37
C GLY A 223 0.54 -4.18 -17.68
N MET A 224 -0.70 -4.01 -18.19
CA MET A 224 -1.24 -2.71 -18.57
C MET A 224 -2.45 -2.33 -17.73
N VAL A 225 -2.36 -1.21 -17.04
CA VAL A 225 -3.44 -0.61 -16.26
C VAL A 225 -4.37 0.17 -17.18
N SER A 226 -5.65 -0.13 -17.15
CA SER A 226 -6.64 0.53 -18.01
C SER A 226 -6.73 2.03 -17.75
N ALA A 227 -7.14 2.82 -18.73
CA ALA A 227 -7.28 4.26 -18.64
C ALA A 227 -8.12 4.73 -17.44
N SER A 228 -9.17 3.97 -17.08
CA SER A 228 -10.05 4.30 -15.95
C SER A 228 -9.39 4.12 -14.57
N CYS A 229 -8.25 3.42 -14.51
CA CYS A 229 -7.54 3.10 -13.28
C CYS A 229 -6.15 3.76 -13.21
N SER A 230 -5.53 4.02 -14.37
CA SER A 230 -4.14 4.43 -14.50
C SER A 230 -3.79 5.72 -13.75
N LYS A 231 -4.73 6.68 -13.64
CA LYS A 231 -4.53 7.94 -12.92
C LYS A 231 -4.04 7.73 -11.48
N CYS A 232 -4.56 6.71 -10.79
CA CYS A 232 -4.28 6.44 -9.38
C CYS A 232 -3.38 5.23 -9.15
N HIS A 233 -3.28 4.32 -10.12
CA HIS A 233 -2.60 3.03 -9.96
C HIS A 233 -1.34 2.87 -10.82
N THR A 234 -0.81 3.98 -11.33
CA THR A 234 0.48 3.99 -12.04
C THR A 234 1.26 5.26 -11.73
N ALA A 235 2.58 5.17 -11.77
CA ALA A 235 3.46 6.30 -11.51
C ALA A 235 3.25 7.47 -12.50
N GLN A 236 2.97 7.18 -13.78
CA GLN A 236 2.85 8.20 -14.82
C GLN A 236 1.39 8.62 -15.12
N GLY A 237 0.41 7.96 -14.54
CA GLY A 237 -1.00 8.21 -14.85
C GLY A 237 -1.50 9.58 -14.40
N LEU A 238 -1.16 9.99 -13.17
CA LEU A 238 -1.53 11.30 -12.63
C LEU A 238 -0.84 12.46 -13.38
N PRO A 239 0.49 12.45 -13.61
CA PRO A 239 1.16 13.45 -14.41
C PRO A 239 0.53 13.67 -15.79
N LEU A 240 0.24 12.59 -16.51
CA LEU A 240 -0.41 12.67 -17.82
C LEU A 240 -1.82 13.23 -17.74
N PHE A 241 -2.59 12.82 -16.73
CA PHE A 241 -3.93 13.34 -16.51
C PHE A 241 -3.92 14.85 -16.21
N ILE A 242 -3.02 15.31 -15.35
CA ILE A 242 -2.89 16.75 -15.05
C ILE A 242 -2.53 17.53 -16.30
N LYS A 243 -1.61 17.01 -17.11
CA LYS A 243 -1.13 17.66 -18.32
C LYS A 243 -2.16 17.71 -19.45
N ASP A 244 -2.86 16.60 -19.70
CA ASP A 244 -3.67 16.42 -20.91
C ASP A 244 -5.19 16.36 -20.62
N GLY A 245 -5.60 16.37 -19.35
CA GLY A 245 -7.01 16.27 -18.91
C GLY A 245 -7.66 14.93 -19.24
N THR A 246 -6.86 13.91 -19.59
CA THR A 246 -7.39 12.61 -20.03
C THR A 246 -6.54 11.48 -19.45
N ALA A 247 -7.21 10.53 -18.80
CA ALA A 247 -6.57 9.31 -18.36
C ALA A 247 -6.27 8.39 -19.56
N ILE A 248 -5.07 7.85 -19.62
CA ILE A 248 -4.57 7.00 -20.71
C ILE A 248 -4.05 5.69 -20.10
N THR A 249 -4.29 4.55 -20.76
CA THR A 249 -3.72 3.26 -20.38
C THR A 249 -2.20 3.37 -20.20
N GLN A 250 -1.69 2.89 -19.07
CA GLN A 250 -0.28 2.94 -18.70
C GLN A 250 0.25 1.56 -18.33
N PRO A 251 1.55 1.30 -18.45
CA PRO A 251 2.16 0.11 -17.85
C PRO A 251 1.94 0.10 -16.34
N ALA A 252 1.83 -1.11 -15.75
CA ALA A 252 1.86 -1.28 -14.31
C ALA A 252 3.20 -0.79 -13.76
N SER A 253 3.17 -0.02 -12.67
CA SER A 253 4.35 0.51 -11.99
C SER A 253 4.62 -0.21 -10.68
N ASN A 254 5.78 0.04 -10.09
CA ASN A 254 6.19 -0.51 -8.81
C ASN A 254 5.84 0.46 -7.66
N GLY A 255 4.56 0.77 -7.51
CA GLY A 255 4.08 1.83 -6.63
C GLY A 255 4.02 3.19 -7.35
N LEU A 256 3.83 4.26 -6.58
CA LEU A 256 4.02 5.62 -7.03
C LEU A 256 5.51 6.02 -6.91
N GLU A 257 5.92 6.95 -7.72
CA GLU A 257 7.29 7.47 -7.80
C GLU A 257 7.31 8.96 -7.42
N CYS A 258 8.50 9.51 -7.16
CA CYS A 258 8.64 10.95 -6.89
C CYS A 258 8.02 11.79 -8.01
N SER A 259 8.23 11.39 -9.28
CA SER A 259 7.68 12.03 -10.47
C SER A 259 6.15 11.92 -10.59
N THR A 260 5.48 11.13 -9.78
CA THR A 260 4.00 11.08 -9.75
C THR A 260 3.42 12.38 -9.20
N CYS A 261 4.09 12.99 -8.22
CA CYS A 261 3.65 14.21 -7.54
C CYS A 261 4.50 15.44 -7.93
N HIS A 262 5.80 15.23 -8.19
CA HIS A 262 6.76 16.30 -8.50
C HIS A 262 6.93 16.49 -10.00
N ALA A 263 6.68 17.70 -10.47
CA ALA A 263 6.87 18.10 -11.88
C ALA A 263 8.33 18.29 -12.25
N SER A 264 9.19 18.49 -11.25
CA SER A 264 10.66 18.60 -11.40
C SER A 264 11.34 17.96 -10.20
N LEU A 265 12.41 17.22 -10.46
CA LEU A 265 13.24 16.59 -9.42
C LEU A 265 14.63 17.23 -9.33
N SER A 266 14.91 18.25 -10.17
CA SER A 266 16.22 18.92 -10.23
C SER A 266 16.11 20.35 -10.76
N GLY A 267 17.15 21.15 -10.62
CA GLY A 267 17.26 22.50 -11.19
C GLY A 267 16.75 23.62 -10.26
N GLU A 268 16.36 24.77 -10.85
CA GLU A 268 15.92 25.95 -10.06
C GLU A 268 14.58 25.73 -9.34
N ASP A 269 13.73 24.86 -9.89
CA ASP A 269 12.41 24.49 -9.34
C ASP A 269 12.44 23.05 -8.78
N GLU A 270 13.53 22.69 -8.12
CA GLU A 270 13.74 21.37 -7.53
C GLU A 270 12.58 20.98 -6.60
N PHE A 271 12.04 19.78 -6.82
CA PHE A 271 10.87 19.23 -6.13
C PHE A 271 9.57 20.04 -6.24
N ALA A 272 9.44 20.89 -7.28
CA ALA A 272 8.17 21.55 -7.57
C ALA A 272 7.07 20.52 -7.83
N LEU A 273 5.91 20.70 -7.18
CA LEU A 273 4.74 19.86 -7.42
C LEU A 273 4.05 20.21 -8.73
N TYR A 274 3.29 19.25 -9.27
CA TYR A 274 2.37 19.57 -10.37
C TYR A 274 1.33 20.60 -9.92
N GLU A 275 1.08 21.59 -10.77
CA GLU A 275 0.02 22.58 -10.55
C GLU A 275 -1.34 21.97 -10.91
N VAL A 276 -2.18 21.75 -9.90
CA VAL A 276 -3.57 21.31 -10.06
C VAL A 276 -4.47 22.49 -9.78
N THR A 277 -5.26 22.89 -10.77
CA THR A 277 -6.14 24.08 -10.67
C THR A 277 -7.54 23.75 -10.17
N GLU A 278 -8.00 22.52 -10.40
CA GLU A 278 -9.33 22.06 -9.98
C GLU A 278 -9.40 20.52 -9.93
N VAL A 279 -10.32 20.02 -9.11
CA VAL A 279 -10.69 18.59 -9.02
C VAL A 279 -12.19 18.46 -9.11
N GLU A 280 -12.69 17.64 -10.05
CA GLU A 280 -14.10 17.30 -10.19
C GLU A 280 -14.41 16.00 -9.44
N PHE A 281 -15.37 16.06 -8.51
CA PHE A 281 -15.87 14.90 -7.76
C PHE A 281 -16.95 14.12 -8.55
N PRO A 282 -17.20 12.84 -8.24
CA PRO A 282 -18.22 12.02 -8.91
C PRO A 282 -19.65 12.57 -8.85
N SER A 283 -19.93 13.47 -7.92
CA SER A 283 -21.22 14.19 -7.83
C SER A 283 -21.37 15.32 -8.86
N GLY A 284 -20.26 15.73 -9.52
CA GLY A 284 -20.18 16.91 -10.37
C GLY A 284 -19.77 18.19 -9.62
N LEU A 285 -19.44 18.10 -8.32
CA LEU A 285 -18.82 19.21 -7.61
C LEU A 285 -17.40 19.43 -8.12
N THR A 286 -17.02 20.67 -8.38
CA THR A 286 -15.64 21.05 -8.68
C THR A 286 -15.08 21.88 -7.53
N ILE A 287 -13.91 21.52 -7.04
CA ILE A 287 -13.14 22.27 -6.05
C ILE A 287 -11.92 22.86 -6.77
N ASP A 288 -11.70 24.14 -6.61
CA ASP A 288 -10.65 24.89 -7.29
C ASP A 288 -9.61 25.49 -6.32
N ALA A 289 -8.59 26.14 -6.87
CA ALA A 289 -7.50 26.76 -6.12
C ALA A 289 -7.93 27.99 -5.26
N GLU A 290 -9.19 28.46 -5.37
CA GLU A 290 -9.75 29.45 -4.45
C GLU A 290 -10.30 28.79 -3.19
N SER A 291 -10.64 27.49 -3.28
CA SER A 291 -11.31 26.70 -2.24
C SER A 291 -10.38 25.73 -1.51
N ALA A 292 -9.25 25.36 -2.10
CA ALA A 292 -8.25 24.43 -1.51
C ALA A 292 -6.83 24.78 -1.98
N ASP A 293 -5.84 24.46 -1.15
CA ASP A 293 -4.43 24.61 -1.50
C ASP A 293 -4.00 23.57 -2.56
N ALA A 294 -2.84 23.82 -3.20
CA ALA A 294 -2.34 23.01 -4.30
C ALA A 294 -2.06 21.53 -3.87
N ASN A 295 -1.54 21.32 -2.66
CA ASN A 295 -1.26 19.98 -2.14
C ASN A 295 -2.56 19.21 -1.95
N THR A 296 -3.57 19.84 -1.36
CA THR A 296 -4.91 19.27 -1.18
C THR A 296 -5.54 18.89 -2.52
N LEU A 297 -5.46 19.77 -3.54
CA LEU A 297 -5.96 19.47 -4.88
C LEU A 297 -5.22 18.28 -5.52
N LEU A 298 -3.91 18.18 -5.33
CA LEU A 298 -3.12 17.07 -5.84
C LEU A 298 -3.59 15.73 -5.20
N CYS A 299 -3.69 15.67 -3.87
CA CYS A 299 -4.15 14.49 -3.13
C CYS A 299 -5.57 14.07 -3.55
N MET A 300 -6.49 15.03 -3.69
CA MET A 300 -7.88 14.75 -4.05
C MET A 300 -8.05 14.15 -5.43
N ASN A 301 -7.07 14.25 -6.35
CA ASN A 301 -7.14 13.55 -7.63
C ASN A 301 -7.31 12.04 -7.50
N CYS A 302 -6.78 11.45 -6.43
CA CYS A 302 -6.92 10.02 -6.11
C CYS A 302 -7.93 9.80 -4.97
N HIS A 303 -8.01 10.70 -3.97
CA HIS A 303 -8.84 10.56 -2.77
C HIS A 303 -10.25 11.19 -2.88
N GLN A 304 -10.72 11.43 -4.10
CA GLN A 304 -12.05 12.00 -4.39
C GLN A 304 -13.20 10.98 -4.39
N GLY A 305 -12.90 9.68 -4.23
CA GLY A 305 -13.87 8.60 -4.44
C GLY A 305 -14.19 8.38 -5.92
N ARG A 306 -15.00 7.36 -6.22
CA ARG A 306 -15.42 6.99 -7.59
C ARG A 306 -16.91 7.04 -7.82
N GLU A 307 -17.69 7.11 -6.74
CA GLU A 307 -19.15 7.09 -6.75
C GLU A 307 -19.69 8.18 -5.83
N SER A 308 -20.99 8.43 -5.88
CA SER A 308 -21.66 9.43 -5.06
C SER A 308 -23.16 9.10 -4.95
N THR A 309 -23.90 9.82 -4.12
CA THR A 309 -25.38 9.78 -4.13
C THR A 309 -25.95 9.86 -5.54
N THR A 310 -25.36 10.72 -6.40
CA THR A 310 -25.82 10.91 -7.78
C THR A 310 -25.70 9.64 -8.61
N SER A 311 -24.57 8.96 -8.55
CA SER A 311 -24.33 7.73 -9.33
C SER A 311 -25.12 6.53 -8.79
N VAL A 312 -25.28 6.43 -7.47
CA VAL A 312 -26.15 5.41 -6.85
C VAL A 312 -27.60 5.60 -7.27
N ASN A 313 -28.12 6.85 -7.22
CA ASN A 313 -29.48 7.15 -7.69
C ASN A 313 -29.66 6.84 -9.17
N ALA A 314 -28.72 7.19 -10.03
CA ALA A 314 -28.78 6.87 -11.46
C ALA A 314 -28.86 5.35 -11.72
N THR A 315 -28.14 4.57 -10.90
CA THR A 315 -28.21 3.08 -10.96
C THR A 315 -29.57 2.57 -10.54
N ILE A 316 -30.12 3.09 -9.46
CA ILE A 316 -31.46 2.71 -8.93
C ILE A 316 -32.54 3.08 -9.92
N GLU A 317 -32.55 4.32 -10.42
CA GLU A 317 -33.53 4.79 -11.40
C GLU A 317 -33.47 4.00 -12.71
N GLY A 318 -32.26 3.68 -13.16
CA GLY A 318 -32.04 2.85 -14.35
C GLY A 318 -32.60 1.42 -14.23
N SER A 319 -32.70 0.90 -13.01
CA SER A 319 -33.29 -0.43 -12.74
C SER A 319 -34.83 -0.43 -12.83
N GLY A 320 -35.47 0.70 -12.52
CA GLY A 320 -36.91 0.84 -12.42
C GLY A 320 -37.54 0.03 -11.25
N ALA A 321 -36.73 -0.57 -10.36
CA ALA A 321 -37.18 -1.41 -9.26
C ALA A 321 -37.76 -0.57 -8.12
N GLY A 322 -38.76 -1.11 -7.43
CA GLY A 322 -39.26 -0.59 -6.15
C GLY A 322 -38.22 -0.79 -5.03
N ASN A 323 -38.34 -0.04 -3.94
CA ASN A 323 -37.33 -0.02 -2.87
C ASN A 323 -36.91 -1.40 -2.37
N ASP A 324 -37.84 -2.33 -2.24
CA ASP A 324 -37.62 -3.68 -1.71
C ASP A 324 -37.75 -4.77 -2.79
N GLU A 325 -37.74 -4.37 -4.06
CA GLU A 325 -37.81 -5.27 -5.21
C GLU A 325 -36.41 -5.63 -5.70
N VAL A 326 -36.12 -6.94 -5.78
CA VAL A 326 -34.84 -7.44 -6.32
C VAL A 326 -34.80 -7.20 -7.83
N SER A 327 -33.67 -6.67 -8.31
CA SER A 327 -33.44 -6.45 -9.73
C SER A 327 -32.08 -6.94 -10.18
N GLU A 328 -32.04 -7.76 -11.22
CA GLU A 328 -30.81 -8.26 -11.86
C GLU A 328 -29.99 -7.12 -12.52
N SER A 329 -30.60 -5.96 -12.75
CA SER A 329 -29.91 -4.79 -13.30
C SER A 329 -29.20 -3.95 -12.24
N LEU A 330 -29.41 -4.24 -10.95
CA LEU A 330 -28.70 -3.61 -9.86
C LEU A 330 -27.39 -4.34 -9.58
N GLY A 331 -26.32 -3.56 -9.40
CA GLY A 331 -25.03 -4.04 -8.95
C GLY A 331 -24.46 -3.11 -7.90
N PHE A 332 -23.60 -3.64 -7.06
CA PHE A 332 -22.94 -2.84 -6.03
C PHE A 332 -22.12 -1.70 -6.66
N ARG A 333 -22.19 -0.53 -6.04
CA ARG A 333 -21.41 0.67 -6.38
C ARG A 333 -20.31 0.84 -5.33
N ASN A 334 -19.05 0.80 -5.77
CA ASN A 334 -17.90 0.86 -4.90
C ASN A 334 -17.37 2.29 -4.85
N ILE A 335 -17.44 2.93 -3.68
CA ILE A 335 -16.83 4.25 -3.44
C ILE A 335 -15.31 4.24 -3.68
N HIS A 336 -14.71 3.07 -3.56
CA HIS A 336 -13.31 2.79 -3.71
C HIS A 336 -12.48 3.12 -2.46
N TYR A 337 -11.17 3.34 -2.63
CA TYR A 337 -10.18 3.35 -1.56
C TYR A 337 -9.98 4.75 -1.00
N PHE A 338 -9.98 4.87 0.33
CA PHE A 338 -9.72 6.10 1.09
C PHE A 338 -10.35 7.39 0.49
N PRO A 339 -11.68 7.50 0.49
CA PRO A 339 -12.37 8.63 -0.11
C PRO A 339 -12.38 9.87 0.82
N ALA A 340 -11.23 10.20 1.42
CA ALA A 340 -11.10 11.27 2.42
C ALA A 340 -11.57 12.64 1.91
N GLY A 341 -11.33 12.95 0.62
CA GLY A 341 -11.77 14.18 0.00
C GLY A 341 -13.30 14.35 0.02
N VAL A 342 -14.05 13.31 -0.38
CA VAL A 342 -15.53 13.40 -0.34
C VAL A 342 -16.07 13.43 1.08
N THR A 343 -15.41 12.76 2.04
CA THR A 343 -15.78 12.82 3.44
C THR A 343 -15.64 14.24 3.97
N ARG A 344 -14.50 14.87 3.73
CA ARG A 344 -14.24 16.25 4.17
C ARG A 344 -15.28 17.24 3.66
N TYR A 345 -15.69 17.15 2.40
CA TYR A 345 -16.65 18.06 1.78
C TYR A 345 -18.12 17.68 2.07
N GLY A 346 -18.39 16.52 2.63
CA GLY A 346 -19.71 16.10 3.08
C GLY A 346 -20.80 16.25 2.03
N THR A 347 -21.93 16.88 2.39
CA THR A 347 -23.07 17.06 1.46
C THR A 347 -22.77 17.92 0.22
N GLU A 348 -21.68 18.67 0.21
CA GLU A 348 -21.26 19.38 -0.99
C GLU A 348 -20.77 18.40 -2.06
N ALA A 349 -19.95 17.42 -1.64
CA ALA A 349 -19.41 16.34 -2.50
C ALA A 349 -20.33 15.12 -2.63
N LYS A 350 -21.23 14.90 -1.66
CA LYS A 350 -22.20 13.79 -1.63
C LYS A 350 -21.59 12.43 -1.81
N GLY A 351 -20.46 12.20 -1.13
CA GLY A 351 -19.74 10.93 -1.23
C GLY A 351 -20.50 9.74 -0.67
N ALA A 352 -21.15 9.89 0.49
CA ALA A 352 -22.11 8.95 1.01
C ALA A 352 -23.43 9.01 0.25
N TYR A 353 -24.31 8.04 0.45
CA TYR A 353 -25.69 8.11 -0.03
C TYR A 353 -26.54 8.93 0.94
N GLU A 354 -26.99 10.07 0.47
CA GLU A 354 -27.85 10.98 1.23
C GLU A 354 -29.33 10.67 0.94
N PHE A 355 -30.09 10.42 2.00
CA PHE A 355 -31.53 10.15 1.89
C PHE A 355 -32.32 11.45 1.71
N GLU A 356 -33.27 11.43 0.78
CA GLU A 356 -34.12 12.56 0.50
C GLU A 356 -34.89 13.04 1.73
N GLY A 357 -34.85 14.35 1.98
CA GLY A 357 -35.54 14.98 3.10
C GLY A 357 -34.73 15.00 4.42
N GLN A 358 -33.56 14.41 4.45
CA GLN A 358 -32.61 14.56 5.54
C GLN A 358 -31.64 15.71 5.30
N SER A 359 -30.94 16.15 6.34
CA SER A 359 -29.91 17.18 6.26
C SER A 359 -28.58 16.58 6.69
N TYR A 360 -27.52 16.93 5.97
CA TYR A 360 -26.18 16.40 6.20
C TYR A 360 -25.17 17.54 6.31
N ASN A 361 -24.07 17.29 7.03
CA ASN A 361 -22.99 18.26 7.17
C ASN A 361 -22.28 18.50 5.83
N GLY A 362 -21.92 19.76 5.58
CA GLY A 362 -21.10 20.19 4.44
C GLY A 362 -19.60 20.05 4.73
N LEU A 363 -18.83 20.98 4.16
CA LEU A 363 -17.39 21.03 4.38
C LEU A 363 -17.04 21.07 5.87
N PHE A 364 -16.24 20.11 6.32
CA PHE A 364 -15.73 20.09 7.67
C PHE A 364 -14.65 21.15 7.86
N VAL A 365 -14.85 22.01 8.84
CA VAL A 365 -13.92 23.05 9.25
C VAL A 365 -13.42 22.71 10.65
N HIS A 366 -12.14 22.41 10.76
CA HIS A 366 -11.53 22.15 12.05
C HIS A 366 -11.46 23.46 12.83
N TRP A 367 -11.99 23.45 14.06
CA TRP A 367 -12.12 24.68 14.86
C TRP A 367 -10.76 25.35 15.05
N ASP A 368 -10.69 26.66 14.91
CA ASP A 368 -9.51 27.53 15.07
C ASP A 368 -8.43 27.44 13.96
N THR A 369 -8.30 26.34 13.24
CA THR A 369 -7.34 26.24 12.12
C THR A 369 -7.97 26.58 10.77
N GLY A 370 -9.29 26.77 10.73
CA GLY A 370 -10.02 26.99 9.48
C GLY A 370 -10.27 25.72 8.69
N THR A 371 -9.92 25.73 7.41
CA THR A 371 -9.97 24.56 6.52
C THR A 371 -8.56 24.05 6.27
N PRO A 372 -8.02 23.18 7.14
CA PRO A 372 -6.65 22.67 6.98
C PRO A 372 -6.50 21.93 5.66
N GLY A 373 -5.32 22.01 5.04
CA GLY A 373 -4.93 21.15 3.92
C GLY A 373 -4.69 19.71 4.37
N CYS A 374 -4.54 18.80 3.41
CA CYS A 374 -4.19 17.42 3.74
C CYS A 374 -2.85 17.34 4.46
N THR A 375 -1.88 18.14 4.02
CA THR A 375 -0.51 18.18 4.54
C THR A 375 -0.36 18.88 5.89
N ASP A 376 -1.43 19.46 6.43
CA ASP A 376 -1.42 20.01 7.80
C ASP A 376 -1.53 18.89 8.85
N CYS A 377 -1.95 17.69 8.44
CA CYS A 377 -2.12 16.53 9.31
C CYS A 377 -1.37 15.29 8.82
N HIS A 378 -1.05 15.20 7.52
CA HIS A 378 -0.39 14.06 6.91
C HIS A 378 1.01 14.41 6.41
N ASN A 379 2.01 13.62 6.81
CA ASN A 379 3.31 13.61 6.16
C ASN A 379 3.17 12.95 4.78
N THR A 380 3.51 13.68 3.72
CA THR A 380 3.27 13.23 2.34
C THR A 380 4.21 12.14 1.87
N HIS A 381 5.37 11.99 2.49
CA HIS A 381 6.34 10.97 2.13
C HIS A 381 6.22 9.72 3.01
N GLU A 382 5.98 9.90 4.29
CA GLU A 382 5.80 8.83 5.26
C GLU A 382 4.36 8.26 5.21
N LEU A 383 3.41 9.05 4.68
CA LEU A 383 1.98 8.75 4.60
C LEU A 383 1.34 8.49 5.97
N GLU A 384 1.98 8.98 7.01
CA GLU A 384 1.52 8.90 8.38
C GLU A 384 0.80 10.17 8.80
N VAL A 385 0.04 10.06 9.88
CA VAL A 385 -0.58 11.22 10.53
C VAL A 385 0.42 11.84 11.50
N GLU A 386 0.69 13.13 11.37
CA GLU A 386 1.54 13.89 12.28
C GLU A 386 0.81 14.16 13.60
N VAL A 387 0.74 13.14 14.45
CA VAL A 387 -0.01 13.17 15.72
C VAL A 387 0.49 14.25 16.67
N ASP A 388 1.79 14.57 16.64
CA ASP A 388 2.39 15.58 17.48
C ASP A 388 1.72 16.97 17.33
N GLY A 389 1.30 17.32 16.11
CA GLY A 389 0.56 18.56 15.84
C GLY A 389 -0.80 18.62 16.52
N CYS A 390 -1.43 17.48 16.77
CA CYS A 390 -2.71 17.42 17.48
C CYS A 390 -2.57 17.74 18.96
N SER A 391 -1.43 17.38 19.57
CA SER A 391 -1.15 17.56 21.01
C SER A 391 -1.09 19.02 21.46
N ASP A 392 -0.88 19.96 20.53
CA ASP A 392 -0.87 21.40 20.82
C ASP A 392 -2.24 21.90 21.33
N CYS A 393 -3.32 21.24 20.93
CA CYS A 393 -4.68 21.61 21.30
C CYS A 393 -5.43 20.50 22.04
N HIS A 394 -5.12 19.23 21.76
CA HIS A 394 -5.74 18.05 22.38
C HIS A 394 -4.80 17.43 23.40
N GLU A 395 -5.03 17.73 24.70
CA GLU A 395 -4.17 17.25 25.79
C GLU A 395 -4.17 15.72 25.88
N GLY A 396 -2.98 15.12 25.91
CA GLY A 396 -2.79 13.68 26.10
C GLY A 396 -2.74 12.86 24.82
N ILE A 397 -2.72 13.51 23.64
CA ILE A 397 -2.55 12.83 22.35
C ILE A 397 -1.06 12.57 22.11
N SER A 398 -0.72 11.31 21.85
CA SER A 398 0.66 10.85 21.59
C SER A 398 0.77 9.77 20.50
N ASP A 399 -0.36 9.22 20.06
CA ASP A 399 -0.45 8.13 19.11
C ASP A 399 -1.84 8.06 18.47
N MET A 400 -2.02 7.17 17.50
CA MET A 400 -3.30 7.00 16.80
C MET A 400 -4.43 6.53 17.72
N GLU A 401 -4.15 5.74 18.74
CA GLU A 401 -5.17 5.27 19.71
C GLU A 401 -5.72 6.45 20.52
N SER A 402 -4.85 7.30 21.04
CA SER A 402 -5.23 8.51 21.75
C SER A 402 -5.93 9.53 20.84
N LEU A 403 -5.54 9.62 19.57
CA LEU A 403 -6.21 10.47 18.57
C LEU A 403 -7.65 10.02 18.34
N GLN A 404 -7.90 8.73 18.20
CA GLN A 404 -9.24 8.15 18.06
C GLN A 404 -10.12 8.35 19.28
N ALA A 405 -9.53 8.57 20.45
CA ALA A 405 -10.24 8.84 21.69
C ALA A 405 -10.72 10.31 21.82
N ILE A 406 -10.40 11.18 20.85
CA ILE A 406 -10.85 12.58 20.88
C ILE A 406 -12.37 12.65 20.80
N ARG A 407 -12.94 13.47 21.69
CA ARG A 407 -14.36 13.82 21.73
C ARG A 407 -14.54 15.29 22.07
N VAL A 408 -15.41 15.97 21.35
CA VAL A 408 -15.64 17.42 21.53
C VAL A 408 -17.04 17.76 22.07
N ASN A 409 -17.93 16.77 22.23
CA ASN A 409 -19.28 16.94 22.77
C ASN A 409 -19.70 15.69 23.57
N GLU A 410 -20.83 15.80 24.29
CA GLU A 410 -21.39 14.73 25.14
C GLU A 410 -22.59 14.03 24.47
N VAL A 411 -22.68 14.08 23.13
CA VAL A 411 -23.77 13.43 22.40
C VAL A 411 -23.44 11.94 22.24
N ASP A 412 -24.27 11.09 22.76
CA ASP A 412 -24.26 9.65 22.53
C ASP A 412 -24.90 9.39 21.16
N PHE A 413 -24.08 9.18 20.13
CA PHE A 413 -24.54 9.04 18.76
C PHE A 413 -25.00 7.63 18.43
N ASP A 414 -24.43 6.61 19.04
CA ASP A 414 -24.76 5.21 18.82
C ASP A 414 -25.85 4.69 19.80
N GLY A 415 -26.07 5.40 20.90
CA GLY A 415 -27.14 5.11 21.85
C GLY A 415 -26.80 4.01 22.86
N ASP A 416 -25.54 3.70 23.07
CA ASP A 416 -25.07 2.68 24.00
C ASP A 416 -25.02 3.14 25.46
N GLY A 417 -25.03 4.46 25.69
CA GLY A 417 -25.01 5.13 26.99
C GLY A 417 -23.62 5.54 27.48
N ASP A 418 -22.55 5.32 26.69
CA ASP A 418 -21.21 5.79 26.96
C ASP A 418 -20.94 7.11 26.21
N THR A 419 -20.99 8.23 26.91
CA THR A 419 -20.65 9.55 26.37
C THR A 419 -19.20 9.93 26.58
N SER A 420 -18.34 8.99 26.98
CA SER A 420 -16.93 9.22 27.27
C SER A 420 -15.98 8.63 26.25
N GLU A 421 -16.44 7.75 25.39
CA GLU A 421 -15.64 7.20 24.30
C GLU A 421 -15.37 8.27 23.23
N GLY A 422 -14.31 8.07 22.40
CA GLY A 422 -14.01 8.92 21.26
C GLY A 422 -15.04 8.79 20.15
N VAL A 423 -15.13 9.82 19.30
CA VAL A 423 -16.06 9.81 18.16
C VAL A 423 -15.77 8.65 17.17
N ALA A 424 -14.55 8.15 17.13
CA ALA A 424 -14.20 6.95 16.34
C ALA A 424 -14.90 5.70 16.88
N GLY A 425 -15.05 5.56 18.20
CA GLY A 425 -15.81 4.47 18.84
C GLY A 425 -17.28 4.51 18.47
N GLU A 426 -17.92 5.68 18.60
CA GLU A 426 -19.30 5.90 18.16
C GLU A 426 -19.54 5.49 16.69
N ILE A 427 -18.62 5.89 15.79
CA ILE A 427 -18.69 5.50 14.38
C ILE A 427 -18.57 3.99 14.21
N ALA A 428 -17.64 3.34 14.94
CA ALA A 428 -17.44 1.89 14.85
C ALA A 428 -18.69 1.11 15.28
N THR A 429 -19.33 1.50 16.39
CA THR A 429 -20.57 0.86 16.86
C THR A 429 -21.73 1.09 15.90
N ILE A 430 -21.87 2.28 15.32
CA ILE A 430 -22.86 2.56 14.27
C ILE A 430 -22.61 1.69 13.03
N GLN A 431 -21.34 1.50 12.61
CA GLN A 431 -20.97 0.61 11.51
C GLN A 431 -21.39 -0.84 11.78
N GLU A 432 -21.13 -1.34 12.98
CA GLU A 432 -21.55 -2.70 13.38
C GLU A 432 -23.07 -2.84 13.34
N ALA A 433 -23.80 -1.87 13.88
CA ALA A 433 -25.26 -1.87 13.86
C ALA A 433 -25.82 -1.82 12.43
N LEU A 434 -25.25 -0.97 11.56
CA LEU A 434 -25.63 -0.90 10.15
C LEU A 434 -25.35 -2.23 9.43
N TYR A 435 -24.20 -2.83 9.66
CA TYR A 435 -23.86 -4.12 9.03
C TYR A 435 -24.80 -5.24 9.48
N ALA A 436 -25.12 -5.31 10.77
CA ALA A 436 -26.12 -6.27 11.27
C ALA A 436 -27.49 -6.05 10.63
N ALA A 437 -27.94 -4.79 10.49
CA ALA A 437 -29.20 -4.48 9.82
C ALA A 437 -29.20 -4.85 8.32
N ILE A 438 -28.07 -4.70 7.63
CA ILE A 438 -27.88 -5.14 6.24
C ILE A 438 -28.05 -6.65 6.14
N GLN A 439 -27.43 -7.43 7.04
CA GLN A 439 -27.52 -8.89 7.06
C GLN A 439 -28.95 -9.37 7.39
N ASP A 440 -29.58 -8.75 8.38
CA ASP A 440 -30.98 -9.06 8.76
C ASP A 440 -31.96 -8.77 7.61
N TYR A 441 -31.80 -7.63 6.94
CA TYR A 441 -32.63 -7.28 5.78
C TYR A 441 -32.39 -8.23 4.59
N ALA A 442 -31.14 -8.53 4.29
CA ALA A 442 -30.79 -9.45 3.21
C ALA A 442 -31.38 -10.85 3.44
N THR A 443 -31.29 -11.38 4.65
CA THR A 443 -31.86 -12.69 5.01
C THR A 443 -33.38 -12.65 5.12
N GLY A 444 -33.91 -11.65 5.83
CA GLY A 444 -35.33 -11.59 6.21
C GLY A 444 -36.27 -11.08 5.11
N THR A 445 -35.82 -10.09 4.34
CA THR A 445 -36.64 -9.43 3.30
C THR A 445 -36.27 -9.92 1.89
N VAL A 446 -34.98 -10.02 1.57
CA VAL A 446 -34.50 -10.45 0.25
C VAL A 446 -34.48 -11.98 0.13
N GLY A 447 -34.17 -12.68 1.23
CA GLY A 447 -34.09 -14.14 1.28
C GLY A 447 -32.74 -14.72 0.85
N THR A 448 -31.70 -13.90 0.78
CA THR A 448 -30.32 -14.30 0.46
C THR A 448 -29.38 -13.60 1.43
N GLY A 449 -28.62 -14.36 2.22
CA GLY A 449 -27.64 -13.80 3.16
C GLY A 449 -26.54 -13.02 2.42
N ILE A 450 -25.93 -12.05 3.11
CA ILE A 450 -24.90 -11.18 2.56
C ILE A 450 -23.70 -11.07 3.51
N GLU A 451 -22.49 -11.15 2.96
CA GLU A 451 -21.24 -11.00 3.68
C GLU A 451 -20.37 -9.93 3.01
N TYR A 452 -19.66 -9.13 3.82
CA TYR A 452 -18.71 -8.14 3.36
C TYR A 452 -17.28 -8.60 3.59
N ASN A 453 -16.45 -8.58 2.52
CA ASN A 453 -15.03 -8.86 2.59
C ASN A 453 -14.25 -7.65 2.01
N PRO A 454 -13.58 -6.84 2.85
CA PRO A 454 -12.87 -5.65 2.40
C PRO A 454 -11.64 -5.95 1.54
N GLY A 455 -11.09 -7.17 1.63
CA GLY A 455 -9.89 -7.61 0.91
C GLY A 455 -10.14 -8.22 -0.47
N GLN A 456 -11.41 -8.39 -0.86
CA GLN A 456 -11.72 -9.07 -2.11
C GLN A 456 -12.84 -8.37 -2.89
N TYR A 457 -12.54 -7.93 -4.12
CA TYR A 457 -13.58 -7.47 -5.03
C TYR A 457 -14.51 -8.65 -5.44
N PRO A 458 -15.86 -8.49 -5.52
CA PRO A 458 -16.62 -7.24 -5.46
C PRO A 458 -17.11 -6.82 -4.05
N TYR A 459 -16.49 -7.24 -3.00
CA TYR A 459 -16.67 -6.91 -1.59
C TYR A 459 -17.91 -7.50 -0.92
N PHE A 460 -19.00 -7.68 -1.62
CA PHE A 460 -20.22 -8.30 -1.09
C PHE A 460 -20.46 -9.64 -1.77
N PHE A 461 -20.64 -10.67 -0.92
CA PHE A 461 -20.78 -12.07 -1.32
C PHE A 461 -22.03 -12.66 -0.70
N ASP A 462 -22.54 -13.72 -1.30
CA ASP A 462 -23.60 -14.54 -0.70
C ASP A 462 -23.02 -15.64 0.22
N GLU A 463 -23.88 -16.43 0.86
CA GLU A 463 -23.49 -17.52 1.76
C GLU A 463 -22.67 -18.63 1.07
N ALA A 464 -22.66 -18.69 -0.26
CA ALA A 464 -21.85 -19.63 -1.03
C ALA A 464 -20.46 -19.05 -1.39
N GLY A 465 -20.18 -17.78 -1.02
CA GLY A 465 -18.97 -17.07 -1.37
C GLY A 465 -18.96 -16.56 -2.82
N GLU A 466 -20.13 -16.58 -3.49
CA GLU A 466 -20.27 -16.02 -4.83
C GLU A 466 -20.64 -14.53 -4.74
N ARG A 467 -20.31 -13.77 -5.79
CA ARG A 467 -20.69 -12.36 -5.87
C ARG A 467 -22.17 -12.15 -5.56
N TYR A 468 -22.49 -11.28 -4.59
CA TYR A 468 -23.87 -10.95 -4.25
C TYR A 468 -24.60 -10.33 -5.45
N SER A 469 -25.77 -10.86 -5.80
CA SER A 469 -26.51 -10.49 -7.01
C SER A 469 -27.99 -10.13 -6.79
N THR A 470 -28.51 -10.36 -5.57
CA THR A 470 -29.93 -10.13 -5.23
C THR A 470 -30.16 -8.73 -4.61
N TRP A 471 -29.70 -7.70 -5.33
CA TRP A 471 -29.79 -6.33 -4.87
C TRP A 471 -31.20 -5.75 -4.97
N THR A 472 -31.63 -5.07 -3.90
CA THR A 472 -32.75 -4.12 -3.93
C THR A 472 -32.22 -2.69 -3.81
N PRO A 473 -32.97 -1.65 -4.23
CA PRO A 473 -32.57 -0.26 -3.98
C PRO A 473 -32.27 0.05 -2.51
N SER A 474 -33.06 -0.47 -1.56
CA SER A 474 -32.84 -0.28 -0.13
C SER A 474 -31.52 -0.89 0.33
N LEU A 475 -31.25 -2.13 -0.06
CA LEU A 475 -30.02 -2.84 0.30
C LEU A 475 -28.79 -2.18 -0.31
N LEU A 476 -28.89 -1.74 -1.57
CA LEU A 476 -27.78 -1.07 -2.26
C LEU A 476 -27.37 0.24 -1.55
N ARG A 477 -28.35 1.05 -1.12
CA ARG A 477 -28.07 2.30 -0.39
C ARG A 477 -27.39 2.04 0.94
N ALA A 478 -27.91 1.08 1.72
CA ALA A 478 -27.34 0.73 3.02
C ALA A 478 -25.93 0.14 2.88
N ALA A 479 -25.73 -0.81 1.97
CA ALA A 479 -24.41 -1.41 1.71
C ALA A 479 -23.40 -0.38 1.18
N TYR A 480 -23.85 0.58 0.40
CA TYR A 480 -23.00 1.67 -0.09
C TYR A 480 -22.53 2.57 1.08
N ASN A 481 -23.44 2.99 1.97
CA ASN A 481 -23.08 3.79 3.14
C ASN A 481 -22.19 3.02 4.13
N TYR A 482 -22.46 1.72 4.31
CA TYR A 482 -21.56 0.89 5.10
C TYR A 482 -20.16 0.86 4.51
N GLN A 483 -20.00 0.55 3.21
CA GLN A 483 -18.68 0.56 2.58
C GLN A 483 -18.05 1.96 2.61
N TYR A 484 -18.81 3.01 2.39
CA TYR A 484 -18.32 4.38 2.48
C TYR A 484 -17.67 4.65 3.84
N SER A 485 -18.35 4.32 4.94
CA SER A 485 -17.87 4.58 6.28
C SER A 485 -16.61 3.77 6.64
N VAL A 486 -16.48 2.53 6.14
CA VAL A 486 -15.29 1.70 6.42
C VAL A 486 -14.11 1.95 5.48
N LYS A 487 -14.35 2.59 4.31
CA LYS A 487 -13.28 2.90 3.34
C LYS A 487 -12.55 4.22 3.63
N ASP A 488 -13.06 5.03 4.55
CA ASP A 488 -12.35 6.17 5.11
C ASP A 488 -12.09 5.93 6.61
N PRO A 489 -10.97 5.27 6.98
CA PRO A 489 -10.64 5.02 8.39
C PRO A 489 -10.37 6.30 9.17
N GLY A 490 -10.08 7.42 8.49
CA GLY A 490 -9.94 8.77 9.05
C GLY A 490 -11.25 9.55 9.13
N GLY A 491 -12.39 8.93 8.84
CA GLY A 491 -13.71 9.61 8.83
C GLY A 491 -14.04 10.34 10.13
N PHE A 492 -13.55 9.84 11.26
CA PHE A 492 -13.68 10.45 12.59
C PHE A 492 -12.96 11.81 12.70
N ALA A 493 -11.96 12.06 11.85
CA ALA A 493 -11.21 13.32 11.79
C ALA A 493 -11.54 14.15 10.53
N HIS A 494 -11.88 13.49 9.41
CA HIS A 494 -12.19 14.18 8.15
C HIS A 494 -13.55 14.89 8.18
N ASN A 495 -14.60 14.26 8.68
CA ASN A 495 -15.93 14.84 8.90
C ASN A 495 -16.82 13.86 9.69
N PRO A 496 -16.61 13.73 11.00
CA PRO A 496 -17.31 12.74 11.82
C PRO A 496 -18.82 12.87 11.76
N GLU A 497 -19.35 14.10 11.79
CA GLU A 497 -20.79 14.33 11.79
C GLU A 497 -21.44 13.90 10.46
N TYR A 498 -20.76 14.06 9.33
CA TYR A 498 -21.25 13.57 8.04
C TYR A 498 -21.28 12.05 7.96
N VAL A 499 -20.27 11.39 8.55
CA VAL A 499 -20.21 9.92 8.58
C VAL A 499 -21.28 9.32 9.48
N ILE A 500 -21.60 9.98 10.62
CA ILE A 500 -22.63 9.55 11.56
C ILE A 500 -24.06 9.77 11.00
N GLN A 501 -24.31 10.84 10.26
CA GLN A 501 -25.62 11.20 9.69
C GLN A 501 -26.06 10.27 8.56
#